data_52e3323e8749eb54ed22f1235266de59
#
_entry.id   52e3323e8749eb54ed22f1235266de59
#
_cell.length_a   1.000
_cell.length_b   1.000
_cell.length_c   1.000
_cell.angle_alpha   90.00
_cell.angle_beta   90.00
_cell.angle_gamma   90.00
#
_symmetry.space_group_name_H-M   'P 1'
#
loop_
_entity.id
_entity.type
_entity.pdbx_description
1 polymer ?
#
loop_
_entity_poly.entity_id
_entity_poly.type
_entity_poly.pdbx_seq_one_letter_code
_entity_poly.pdbx_strand_id
1 'polypeptide(L)'
;DITDVRETATVLGLTAVQLHGSEDQAYVNALRDALPAQVQIWKALSVSETLPARDYQHVDKYVFDNGQGGSGQRFDWSLLGGQSLDNVLLAGGLGADNCVDAAKAGCAGLDFNSGVESQPGIKDARLLASVFQTLRAY
;
A
#
# COMPACT_ATOMS: atom_id res chain seq x y z
N ASP A 1 9.83 -3.90 16.71
CA ASP A 1 9.57 -3.29 18.03
C ASP A 1 9.01 -1.88 17.83
N ILE A 2 8.05 -1.44 18.67
CA ILE A 2 7.42 -0.10 18.58
C ILE A 2 8.44 1.02 18.82
N THR A 3 9.39 0.79 19.71
CA THR A 3 10.45 1.77 20.00
C THR A 3 11.30 2.04 18.76
N ASP A 4 11.71 0.99 18.06
CA ASP A 4 12.52 1.11 16.84
C ASP A 4 11.74 1.85 15.73
N VAL A 5 10.44 1.56 15.58
CA VAL A 5 9.57 2.22 14.61
C VAL A 5 9.46 3.70 14.92
N ARG A 6 9.19 4.06 16.18
CA ARG A 6 9.12 5.45 16.63
C ARG A 6 10.43 6.20 16.40
N GLU A 7 11.56 5.61 16.80
CA GLU A 7 12.87 6.23 16.64
C GLU A 7 13.20 6.44 15.16
N THR A 8 12.97 5.42 14.33
CA THR A 8 13.17 5.53 12.88
C THR A 8 12.29 6.61 12.27
N ALA A 9 11.00 6.62 12.61
CA ALA A 9 10.06 7.63 12.11
C ALA A 9 10.49 9.05 12.49
N THR A 10 10.97 9.23 13.73
CA THR A 10 11.42 10.53 14.24
C THR A 10 12.71 10.99 13.56
N VAL A 11 13.74 10.12 13.53
CA VAL A 11 15.06 10.45 12.98
C VAL A 11 14.99 10.76 11.48
N LEU A 12 14.19 10.00 10.74
CA LEU A 12 14.03 10.18 9.30
C LEU A 12 12.94 11.17 8.91
N GLY A 13 12.19 11.72 9.86
CA GLY A 13 11.07 12.64 9.60
C GLY A 13 9.99 12.01 8.74
N LEU A 14 9.65 10.75 8.99
CA LEU A 14 8.65 10.04 8.19
C LEU A 14 7.26 10.64 8.40
N THR A 15 6.49 10.70 7.32
CA THR A 15 5.09 11.15 7.35
C THR A 15 4.10 10.01 7.52
N ALA A 16 4.54 8.77 7.28
CA ALA A 16 3.75 7.57 7.45
C ALA A 16 4.63 6.37 7.80
N VAL A 17 4.07 5.40 8.50
CA VAL A 17 4.63 4.06 8.72
C VAL A 17 3.65 3.02 8.21
N GLN A 18 4.13 2.01 7.50
CA GLN A 18 3.32 0.93 6.99
C GLN A 18 3.55 -0.35 7.77
N LEU A 19 2.47 -0.92 8.31
CA LEU A 19 2.44 -2.23 8.96
C LEU A 19 2.12 -3.28 7.91
N HIS A 20 3.01 -4.26 7.75
CA HIS A 20 2.96 -5.25 6.67
C HIS A 20 2.88 -6.70 7.18
N GLY A 21 2.71 -6.88 8.46
CA GLY A 21 2.64 -8.20 9.09
C GLY A 21 1.29 -8.49 9.73
N SER A 22 1.33 -9.27 10.79
CA SER A 22 0.15 -9.72 11.53
C SER A 22 -0.18 -8.83 12.74
N GLU A 23 0.22 -7.55 12.69
CA GLU A 23 -0.05 -6.60 13.77
C GLU A 23 -1.56 -6.48 13.99
N ASP A 24 -1.97 -6.70 15.24
CA ASP A 24 -3.36 -6.60 15.68
C ASP A 24 -3.73 -5.17 16.13
N GLN A 25 -4.97 -4.99 16.55
CA GLN A 25 -5.47 -3.69 17.03
C GLN A 25 -4.71 -3.21 18.29
N ALA A 26 -4.27 -4.12 19.15
CA ALA A 26 -3.53 -3.74 20.35
C ALA A 26 -2.15 -3.14 19.98
N TYR A 27 -1.47 -3.73 18.98
CA TYR A 27 -0.23 -3.19 18.44
C TYR A 27 -0.45 -1.80 17.81
N VAL A 28 -1.51 -1.65 17.00
CA VAL A 28 -1.84 -0.36 16.34
C VAL A 28 -2.09 0.72 17.38
N ASN A 29 -2.84 0.42 18.44
CA ASN A 29 -3.09 1.37 19.54
C ASN A 29 -1.79 1.81 20.23
N ALA A 30 -0.94 0.84 20.60
CA ALA A 30 0.33 1.13 21.24
C ALA A 30 1.29 1.91 20.33
N LEU A 31 1.28 1.62 19.04
CA LEU A 31 2.05 2.36 18.04
C LEU A 31 1.54 3.79 17.89
N ARG A 32 0.20 3.99 17.86
CA ARG A 32 -0.38 5.33 17.78
C ARG A 32 0.00 6.21 18.98
N ASP A 33 0.00 5.63 20.19
CA ASP A 33 0.40 6.33 21.41
C ASP A 33 1.88 6.72 21.40
N ALA A 34 2.71 5.92 20.73
CA ALA A 34 4.16 6.14 20.67
C ALA A 34 4.59 7.11 19.54
N LEU A 35 3.84 7.20 18.43
CA LEU A 35 4.18 8.03 17.28
C LEU A 35 3.70 9.47 17.45
N PRO A 36 4.42 10.46 16.85
CA PRO A 36 3.92 11.81 16.70
C PRO A 36 2.55 11.81 15.99
N ALA A 37 1.63 12.69 16.44
CA ALA A 37 0.25 12.70 15.96
C ALA A 37 0.11 12.89 14.43
N GLN A 38 1.06 13.59 13.81
CA GLN A 38 1.08 13.84 12.35
C GLN A 38 1.58 12.66 11.52
N VAL A 39 2.19 11.63 12.13
CA VAL A 39 2.67 10.45 11.40
C VAL A 39 1.49 9.50 11.19
N GLN A 40 1.17 9.21 9.96
CA GLN A 40 0.10 8.28 9.59
C GLN A 40 0.51 6.83 9.86
N ILE A 41 -0.49 6.00 10.17
CA ILE A 41 -0.33 4.54 10.24
C ILE A 41 -1.09 3.93 9.06
N TRP A 42 -0.37 3.22 8.20
CA TRP A 42 -0.94 2.46 7.10
C TRP A 42 -0.89 0.98 7.42
N LYS A 43 -1.92 0.22 7.02
CA LYS A 43 -1.99 -1.24 7.25
C LYS A 43 -2.14 -1.97 5.93
N ALA A 44 -1.19 -2.84 5.62
CA ALA A 44 -1.31 -3.76 4.50
C ALA A 44 -2.25 -4.91 4.86
N LEU A 45 -3.18 -5.21 3.96
CA LEU A 45 -4.16 -6.28 4.08
C LEU A 45 -4.13 -7.12 2.80
N SER A 46 -4.00 -8.42 2.97
CA SER A 46 -4.04 -9.36 1.86
C SER A 46 -5.47 -9.55 1.35
N VAL A 47 -5.66 -9.39 0.04
CA VAL A 47 -6.92 -9.68 -0.63
C VAL A 47 -6.81 -11.06 -1.28
N SER A 48 -7.80 -11.92 -1.02
CA SER A 48 -7.93 -13.24 -1.64
C SER A 48 -9.22 -13.31 -2.47
N GLU A 49 -10.18 -14.12 -2.05
CA GLU A 49 -11.49 -14.25 -2.70
C GLU A 49 -12.48 -13.14 -2.30
N THR A 50 -12.21 -12.46 -1.19
CA THR A 50 -13.04 -11.37 -0.66
C THR A 50 -12.15 -10.23 -0.16
N LEU A 51 -12.74 -9.02 -0.09
CA LEU A 51 -12.05 -7.90 0.53
C LEU A 51 -11.99 -8.05 2.06
N PRO A 52 -10.83 -7.79 2.66
CA PRO A 52 -10.70 -7.77 4.12
C PRO A 52 -11.47 -6.58 4.73
N ALA A 53 -11.91 -6.75 5.97
CA ALA A 53 -12.48 -5.66 6.75
C ALA A 53 -11.44 -4.55 6.99
N ARG A 54 -11.89 -3.30 6.92
CA ARG A 54 -11.08 -2.09 7.18
C ARG A 54 -11.58 -1.42 8.46
N ASP A 55 -11.55 -2.15 9.56
CA ASP A 55 -12.14 -1.78 10.85
C ASP A 55 -11.13 -1.46 11.95
N TYR A 56 -9.85 -1.41 11.61
CA TYR A 56 -8.81 -0.98 12.55
C TYR A 56 -8.99 0.49 12.95
N GLN A 57 -9.02 0.74 14.25
CA GLN A 57 -8.92 2.09 14.80
C GLN A 57 -7.51 2.64 14.62
N HIS A 58 -7.36 3.94 14.40
CA HIS A 58 -6.08 4.64 14.22
C HIS A 58 -5.27 4.25 13.00
N VAL A 59 -5.87 3.54 12.03
CA VAL A 59 -5.29 3.32 10.71
C VAL A 59 -5.83 4.36 9.75
N ASP A 60 -4.93 5.12 9.15
CA ASP A 60 -5.28 6.21 8.22
C ASP A 60 -5.52 5.71 6.81
N LYS A 61 -4.74 4.71 6.37
CA LYS A 61 -4.87 4.11 5.04
C LYS A 61 -4.62 2.60 5.08
N TYR A 62 -5.25 1.91 4.14
CA TYR A 62 -5.04 0.49 3.90
C TYR A 62 -4.30 0.28 2.59
N VAL A 63 -3.41 -0.69 2.53
CA VAL A 63 -2.76 -1.13 1.31
C VAL A 63 -3.30 -2.51 0.97
N PHE A 64 -4.00 -2.63 -0.16
CA PHE A 64 -4.53 -3.90 -0.64
C PHE A 64 -3.54 -4.57 -1.58
N ASP A 65 -3.10 -5.76 -1.23
CA ASP A 65 -2.16 -6.58 -1.98
C ASP A 65 -2.71 -8.02 -2.07
N ASN A 66 -2.22 -8.83 -3.01
CA ASN A 66 -2.58 -10.24 -3.13
C ASN A 66 -1.99 -11.16 -2.05
N GLY A 67 -1.24 -10.61 -1.09
CA GLY A 67 -0.64 -11.34 0.02
C GLY A 67 0.59 -12.19 -0.32
N GLN A 68 0.96 -12.31 -1.58
CA GLN A 68 2.17 -12.98 -2.04
C GLN A 68 3.19 -11.94 -2.50
N GLY A 69 3.77 -11.22 -1.55
CA GLY A 69 4.72 -10.13 -1.81
C GLY A 69 5.77 -10.54 -2.85
N GLY A 70 5.92 -9.72 -3.89
CA GLY A 70 6.90 -9.96 -4.96
C GLY A 70 6.51 -11.00 -6.01
N SER A 71 5.35 -11.67 -5.91
CA SER A 71 4.89 -12.65 -6.90
C SER A 71 4.53 -12.03 -8.26
N GLY A 72 4.32 -10.71 -8.33
CA GLY A 72 3.84 -10.02 -9.52
C GLY A 72 2.39 -10.36 -9.91
N GLN A 73 1.70 -11.15 -9.10
CA GLN A 73 0.31 -11.49 -9.32
C GLN A 73 -0.60 -10.43 -8.73
N ARG A 74 -1.77 -10.23 -9.34
CA ARG A 74 -2.83 -9.34 -8.86
C ARG A 74 -4.03 -10.16 -8.39
N PHE A 75 -4.76 -9.66 -7.39
CA PHE A 75 -6.07 -10.19 -7.05
C PHE A 75 -7.14 -9.71 -8.05
N ASP A 76 -8.33 -10.27 -7.97
CA ASP A 76 -9.45 -9.85 -8.83
C ASP A 76 -9.96 -8.45 -8.43
N TRP A 77 -9.65 -7.43 -9.23
CA TRP A 77 -10.06 -6.05 -8.98
C TRP A 77 -11.56 -5.82 -9.11
N SER A 78 -12.33 -6.76 -9.67
CA SER A 78 -13.79 -6.66 -9.67
C SER A 78 -14.38 -6.63 -8.25
N LEU A 79 -13.66 -7.17 -7.26
CA LEU A 79 -14.00 -7.10 -5.84
C LEU A 79 -14.05 -5.66 -5.30
N LEU A 80 -13.34 -4.72 -5.92
CA LEU A 80 -13.29 -3.32 -5.50
C LEU A 80 -14.58 -2.56 -5.84
N GLY A 81 -15.41 -3.10 -6.74
CA GLY A 81 -16.63 -2.45 -7.19
C GLY A 81 -17.64 -2.22 -6.06
N GLY A 82 -18.25 -1.01 -6.05
CA GLY A 82 -19.29 -0.66 -5.08
C GLY A 82 -18.79 -0.32 -3.66
N GLN A 83 -17.48 -0.22 -3.47
CA GLN A 83 -16.85 0.16 -2.21
C GLN A 83 -16.33 1.60 -2.27
N SER A 84 -16.36 2.34 -1.14
CA SER A 84 -15.52 3.53 -1.01
C SER A 84 -14.07 3.11 -0.81
N LEU A 85 -13.16 3.66 -1.64
CA LEU A 85 -11.74 3.33 -1.65
C LEU A 85 -10.86 4.57 -1.34
N ASP A 86 -11.45 5.62 -0.75
CA ASP A 86 -10.80 6.91 -0.49
C ASP A 86 -9.60 6.81 0.45
N ASN A 87 -9.51 5.72 1.22
CA ASN A 87 -8.40 5.43 2.12
C ASN A 87 -7.63 4.15 1.74
N VAL A 88 -7.76 3.69 0.50
CA VAL A 88 -7.11 2.46 0.02
C VAL A 88 -6.03 2.80 -1.01
N LEU A 89 -4.86 2.24 -0.83
CA LEU A 89 -3.80 2.15 -1.83
C LEU A 89 -3.87 0.76 -2.46
N LEU A 90 -3.91 0.71 -3.79
CA LEU A 90 -3.90 -0.55 -4.52
C LEU A 90 -2.46 -0.96 -4.81
N ALA A 91 -2.09 -2.17 -4.42
CA ALA A 91 -0.78 -2.76 -4.61
C ALA A 91 -0.88 -4.14 -5.29
N GLY A 92 0.26 -4.74 -5.54
CA GLY A 92 0.38 -6.11 -6.09
C GLY A 92 0.34 -6.16 -7.62
N GLY A 93 1.49 -6.41 -8.23
CA GLY A 93 1.63 -6.63 -9.66
C GLY A 93 1.30 -5.43 -10.55
N LEU A 94 1.40 -4.21 -10.04
CA LEU A 94 1.15 -2.99 -10.80
C LEU A 94 2.34 -2.65 -11.71
N GLY A 95 2.04 -2.37 -12.97
CA GLY A 95 3.01 -1.97 -13.99
C GLY A 95 2.39 -1.07 -15.05
N ALA A 96 3.15 -0.74 -16.10
CA ALA A 96 2.68 0.16 -17.17
C ALA A 96 1.53 -0.44 -17.99
N ASP A 97 1.40 -1.74 -18.04
CA ASP A 97 0.38 -2.49 -18.78
C ASP A 97 -1.00 -2.47 -18.12
N ASN A 98 -1.06 -2.20 -16.80
CA ASN A 98 -2.30 -2.27 -16.04
C ASN A 98 -2.59 -1.04 -15.15
N CYS A 99 -1.67 -0.07 -15.09
CA CYS A 99 -1.80 1.08 -14.18
C CYS A 99 -3.02 1.97 -14.46
N VAL A 100 -3.48 2.06 -15.72
CA VAL A 100 -4.70 2.81 -16.06
C VAL A 100 -5.94 2.09 -15.53
N ASP A 101 -6.02 0.79 -15.68
CA ASP A 101 -7.15 0.02 -15.14
C ASP A 101 -7.14 0.02 -13.60
N ALA A 102 -5.96 -0.03 -12.99
CA ALA A 102 -5.80 0.19 -11.56
C ALA A 102 -6.29 1.57 -11.12
N ALA A 103 -5.97 2.63 -11.87
CA ALA A 103 -6.42 3.99 -11.56
C ALA A 103 -7.96 4.14 -11.66
N LYS A 104 -8.58 3.45 -12.62
CA LYS A 104 -10.06 3.43 -12.77
C LYS A 104 -10.79 2.77 -11.60
N ALA A 105 -10.11 1.94 -10.80
CA ALA A 105 -10.69 1.36 -9.59
C ALA A 105 -11.05 2.41 -8.53
N GLY A 106 -10.49 3.62 -8.62
CA GLY A 106 -10.86 4.75 -7.75
C GLY A 106 -10.23 4.68 -6.36
N CYS A 107 -9.12 3.96 -6.19
CA CYS A 107 -8.34 3.96 -4.96
C CYS A 107 -7.66 5.32 -4.73
N ALA A 108 -7.35 5.62 -3.46
CA ALA A 108 -6.62 6.83 -3.06
C ALA A 108 -5.22 6.93 -3.68
N GLY A 109 -4.64 5.82 -4.12
CA GLY A 109 -3.34 5.77 -4.79
C GLY A 109 -2.97 4.37 -5.25
N LEU A 110 -1.85 4.31 -5.97
CA LEU A 110 -1.28 3.07 -6.50
C LEU A 110 0.13 2.88 -5.94
N ASP A 111 0.42 1.69 -5.48
CA ASP A 111 1.75 1.30 -4.96
C ASP A 111 2.45 0.37 -5.95
N PHE A 112 3.51 0.87 -6.57
CA PHE A 112 4.31 0.14 -7.55
C PHE A 112 5.59 -0.40 -6.91
N ASN A 113 5.81 -1.69 -6.97
CA ASN A 113 7.01 -2.32 -6.47
C ASN A 113 7.67 -3.19 -7.55
N SER A 114 7.40 -4.49 -7.59
CA SER A 114 8.05 -5.42 -8.53
C SER A 114 7.80 -5.11 -10.00
N GLY A 115 6.64 -4.57 -10.37
CA GLY A 115 6.32 -4.21 -11.75
C GLY A 115 7.11 -3.04 -12.34
N VAL A 116 7.95 -2.37 -11.52
CA VAL A 116 8.89 -1.32 -11.95
C VAL A 116 10.34 -1.67 -11.57
N GLU A 117 10.63 -2.96 -11.42
CA GLU A 117 11.97 -3.49 -11.11
C GLU A 117 12.55 -4.26 -12.29
N SER A 118 13.84 -4.11 -12.52
CA SER A 118 14.61 -4.96 -13.46
C SER A 118 15.01 -6.29 -12.81
N GLN A 119 15.19 -6.30 -11.50
CA GLN A 119 15.46 -7.46 -10.65
C GLN A 119 14.88 -7.14 -9.25
N PRO A 120 14.59 -8.15 -8.41
CA PRO A 120 14.09 -7.93 -7.08
C PRO A 120 14.90 -6.87 -6.30
N GLY A 121 14.24 -5.80 -5.86
CA GLY A 121 14.84 -4.68 -5.13
C GLY A 121 15.57 -3.64 -5.99
N ILE A 122 15.67 -3.81 -7.32
CA ILE A 122 16.34 -2.84 -8.20
C ILE A 122 15.34 -2.18 -9.14
N LYS A 123 15.00 -0.93 -8.84
CA LYS A 123 14.05 -0.14 -9.65
C LYS A 123 14.65 0.19 -11.01
N ASP A 124 13.85 0.06 -12.07
CA ASP A 124 14.21 0.40 -13.44
C ASP A 124 13.64 1.77 -13.83
N ALA A 125 14.52 2.69 -14.19
CA ALA A 125 14.12 4.05 -14.54
C ALA A 125 13.21 4.12 -15.77
N ARG A 126 13.33 3.17 -16.73
CA ARG A 126 12.50 3.12 -17.94
C ARG A 126 11.10 2.64 -17.60
N LEU A 127 10.98 1.60 -16.74
CA LEU A 127 9.69 1.10 -16.27
C LEU A 127 8.97 2.16 -15.45
N LEU A 128 9.66 2.86 -14.56
CA LEU A 128 9.11 3.99 -13.81
C LEU A 128 8.62 5.09 -14.77
N ALA A 129 9.45 5.52 -15.73
CA ALA A 129 9.06 6.54 -16.70
C ALA A 129 7.82 6.11 -17.50
N SER A 130 7.76 4.84 -17.93
CA SER A 130 6.62 4.29 -18.67
C SER A 130 5.32 4.38 -17.87
N VAL A 131 5.33 3.96 -16.60
CA VAL A 131 4.15 4.05 -15.71
C VAL A 131 3.67 5.51 -15.59
N PHE A 132 4.58 6.43 -15.26
CA PHE A 132 4.21 7.83 -15.08
C PHE A 132 3.74 8.51 -16.36
N GLN A 133 4.33 8.18 -17.51
CA GLN A 133 3.87 8.68 -18.81
C GLN A 133 2.45 8.18 -19.12
N THR A 134 2.19 6.88 -18.89
CA THR A 134 0.89 6.27 -19.10
C THR A 134 -0.17 6.89 -18.21
N LEU A 135 0.10 7.06 -16.92
CA LEU A 135 -0.84 7.66 -15.96
C LEU A 135 -1.10 9.16 -16.21
N ARG A 136 -0.11 9.91 -16.73
CA ARG A 136 -0.31 11.33 -17.08
C ARG A 136 -1.11 11.54 -18.35
N ALA A 137 -1.16 10.54 -19.23
CA ALA A 137 -1.97 10.57 -20.46
C ALA A 137 -3.43 10.15 -20.21
N TYR A 138 -3.71 9.52 -19.07
CA TYR A 138 -5.03 9.12 -18.60
C TYR A 138 -5.75 10.28 -17.89
#